data_0bb485a0c16662c39780edf14996bee2
#
_entry.id   0bb485a0c16662c39780edf14996bee2
#
_cell.length_a   1.000
_cell.length_b   1.000
_cell.length_c   1.000
_cell.angle_alpha   90.00
_cell.angle_beta   90.00
_cell.angle_gamma   90.00
#
_symmetry.space_group_name_H-M   'P 1'
#
loop_
_entity.id
_entity.type
_entity.pdbx_description
1 polymer ?
#
loop_
_entity_poly.entity_id
_entity_poly.type
_entity_poly.pdbx_seq_one_letter_code
_entity_poly.pdbx_strand_id
1 'polypeptide(L)'
;MIIQGQVLTDNGPVDIKNLKPGDKVLNQLHRAFVVTAVQKKTVSVAYAFTKNPNLMVTKETIIKTVYGSKKVEKTENVFFYMAQPNARMIKDKAQKVLDEYIAYDIQAEGCNSIFVSNYCLEMEDKNA
;
A
#
# COMPACT_ATOMS: atom_id res chain seq x y z
N MET A 1 -1.08 -7.09 -1.44
CA MET A 1 -2.51 -6.67 -1.38
C MET A 1 -2.74 -5.82 -0.14
N ILE A 2 -3.73 -4.97 -0.19
CA ILE A 2 -4.08 -4.04 0.89
C ILE A 2 -5.30 -4.59 1.63
N ILE A 3 -5.22 -4.66 2.96
CA ILE A 3 -6.34 -5.09 3.80
C ILE A 3 -7.09 -3.87 4.34
N GLN A 4 -6.36 -2.88 4.82
CA GLN A 4 -6.91 -1.65 5.38
C GLN A 4 -5.98 -0.50 5.05
N GLY A 5 -6.54 0.64 4.72
CA GLY A 5 -5.78 1.85 4.45
C GLY A 5 -6.49 2.81 3.52
N GLN A 6 -5.92 3.99 3.39
CA GLN A 6 -6.42 5.02 2.48
C GLN A 6 -5.45 5.21 1.33
N VAL A 7 -5.92 4.93 0.12
CA VAL A 7 -5.14 5.06 -1.11
C VAL A 7 -5.16 6.52 -1.56
N LEU A 8 -4.00 7.07 -1.85
CA LEU A 8 -3.90 8.44 -2.34
C LEU A 8 -4.35 8.50 -3.80
N THR A 9 -5.35 9.32 -4.07
CA THR A 9 -5.88 9.58 -5.42
C THR A 9 -5.70 11.06 -5.77
N ASP A 10 -5.98 11.40 -7.02
CA ASP A 10 -5.97 12.80 -7.47
C ASP A 10 -7.03 13.67 -6.79
N ASN A 11 -8.03 13.04 -6.15
CA ASN A 11 -9.06 13.72 -5.35
C ASN A 11 -8.84 13.59 -3.84
N GLY A 12 -7.62 13.19 -3.42
CA GLY A 12 -7.29 12.97 -2.02
C GLY A 12 -7.36 11.50 -1.61
N PRO A 13 -7.18 11.21 -0.31
CA PRO A 13 -7.22 9.82 0.19
C PRO A 13 -8.61 9.20 0.06
N VAL A 14 -8.65 7.95 -0.41
CA VAL A 14 -9.87 7.16 -0.53
C VAL A 14 -9.65 5.82 0.19
N ASP A 15 -10.56 5.46 1.07
CA ASP A 15 -10.51 4.15 1.74
C ASP A 15 -10.50 3.04 0.69
N ILE A 16 -9.64 2.03 0.88
CA ILE A 16 -9.51 0.92 -0.07
C ILE A 16 -10.86 0.23 -0.34
N LYS A 17 -11.75 0.19 0.63
CA LYS A 17 -13.10 -0.38 0.45
C LYS A 17 -13.94 0.37 -0.56
N ASN A 18 -13.65 1.64 -0.76
CA ASN A 18 -14.41 2.54 -1.64
C ASN A 18 -13.72 2.80 -2.97
N LEU A 19 -12.49 2.30 -3.13
CA LEU A 19 -11.76 2.46 -4.39
C LEU A 19 -12.43 1.62 -5.47
N LYS A 20 -12.64 2.21 -6.64
CA LYS A 20 -13.37 1.58 -7.75
C LYS A 20 -12.70 1.87 -9.08
N PRO A 21 -12.98 1.09 -10.12
CA PRO A 21 -12.53 1.39 -11.47
C PRO A 21 -12.93 2.82 -11.89
N GLY A 22 -12.01 3.51 -12.55
CA GLY A 22 -12.19 4.91 -12.93
C GLY A 22 -11.55 5.90 -11.97
N ASP A 23 -11.32 5.52 -10.70
CA ASP A 23 -10.54 6.34 -9.78
C ASP A 23 -9.09 6.43 -10.28
N LYS A 24 -8.41 7.53 -9.93
CA LYS A 24 -7.02 7.76 -10.35
C LYS A 24 -6.11 7.74 -9.14
N VAL A 25 -5.28 6.72 -9.03
CA VAL A 25 -4.29 6.60 -7.94
C VAL A 25 -3.00 7.32 -8.32
N LEU A 26 -2.31 7.85 -7.33
CA LEU A 26 -1.05 8.56 -7.53
C LEU A 26 0.14 7.64 -7.21
N ASN A 27 1.14 7.64 -8.11
CA ASN A 27 2.39 6.93 -7.86
C ASN A 27 3.34 7.77 -7.00
N GLN A 28 4.55 7.25 -6.76
CA GLN A 28 5.56 7.94 -5.94
C GLN A 28 5.99 9.30 -6.51
N LEU A 29 5.78 9.55 -7.81
CA LEU A 29 6.05 10.83 -8.46
C LEU A 29 4.80 11.71 -8.53
N HIS A 30 3.73 11.33 -7.85
CA HIS A 30 2.42 12.00 -7.85
C HIS A 30 1.78 12.10 -9.25
N ARG A 31 2.06 11.14 -10.11
CA ARG A 31 1.39 10.99 -11.40
C ARG A 31 0.16 10.10 -11.24
N ALA A 32 -0.91 10.44 -11.96
CA ALA A 32 -2.18 9.74 -11.85
C ALA A 32 -2.28 8.56 -12.82
N PHE A 33 -2.80 7.44 -12.35
CA PHE A 33 -3.07 6.23 -13.14
C PHE A 33 -4.48 5.75 -12.87
N VAL A 34 -5.21 5.43 -13.93
CA VAL A 34 -6.60 5.00 -13.82
C VAL A 34 -6.66 3.57 -13.28
N VAL A 35 -7.46 3.38 -12.22
CA VAL A 35 -7.77 2.04 -11.71
C VAL A 35 -8.67 1.34 -12.71
N THR A 36 -8.27 0.15 -13.16
CA THR A 36 -9.04 -0.65 -14.11
C THR A 36 -9.83 -1.76 -13.44
N ALA A 37 -9.34 -2.25 -12.30
CA ALA A 37 -10.03 -3.28 -11.52
C ALA A 37 -9.59 -3.25 -10.07
N VAL A 38 -10.48 -3.66 -9.17
CA VAL A 38 -10.18 -3.92 -7.76
C VAL A 38 -10.76 -5.30 -7.44
N GLN A 39 -9.89 -6.25 -7.13
CA GLN A 39 -10.28 -7.62 -6.81
C GLN A 39 -10.18 -7.86 -5.32
N LYS A 40 -11.05 -8.73 -4.79
CA LYS A 40 -11.09 -9.09 -3.38
C LYS A 40 -10.67 -10.54 -3.18
N LYS A 41 -9.99 -10.79 -2.07
CA LYS A 41 -9.58 -12.13 -1.67
C LYS A 41 -9.59 -12.24 -0.16
N THR A 42 -10.02 -13.40 0.36
CA THR A 42 -9.95 -13.68 1.79
C THR A 42 -8.53 -14.18 2.13
N VAL A 43 -7.95 -13.62 3.19
CA VAL A 43 -6.62 -13.99 3.68
C VAL A 43 -6.67 -14.19 5.19
N SER A 44 -5.73 -14.97 5.73
CA SER A 44 -5.68 -15.33 7.15
C SER A 44 -4.52 -14.67 7.91
N VAL A 45 -3.68 -13.93 7.21
CA VAL A 45 -2.50 -13.27 7.78
C VAL A 45 -2.46 -11.82 7.32
N ALA A 46 -2.27 -10.91 8.26
CA ALA A 46 -2.08 -9.49 8.00
C ALA A 46 -0.78 -9.01 8.64
N TYR A 47 -0.25 -7.91 8.14
CA TYR A 47 0.83 -7.17 8.77
C TYR A 47 0.36 -5.76 9.05
N ALA A 48 0.41 -5.36 10.31
CA ALA A 48 0.04 -4.04 10.78
C ALA A 48 1.28 -3.26 11.21
N PHE A 49 1.23 -1.95 11.08
CA PHE A 49 2.36 -1.08 11.40
C PHE A 49 2.12 -0.39 12.75
N THR A 50 3.15 -0.36 13.61
CA THR A 50 3.05 0.20 14.96
C THR A 50 2.73 1.70 14.95
N LYS A 51 3.39 2.46 14.07
CA LYS A 51 3.20 3.92 13.98
C LYS A 51 2.15 4.33 12.94
N ASN A 52 1.60 3.37 12.22
CA ASN A 52 0.58 3.63 11.22
C ASN A 52 -0.50 2.54 11.31
N PRO A 53 -1.26 2.54 12.42
CA PRO A 53 -2.18 1.43 12.72
C PRO A 53 -3.34 1.29 11.74
N ASN A 54 -3.59 2.32 10.91
CA ASN A 54 -4.63 2.25 9.88
C ASN A 54 -4.21 1.51 8.63
N LEU A 55 -2.92 1.16 8.52
CA LEU A 55 -2.40 0.40 7.39
C LEU A 55 -2.24 -1.06 7.75
N MET A 56 -2.89 -1.93 6.98
CA MET A 56 -2.70 -3.37 7.06
C MET A 56 -2.55 -3.93 5.66
N VAL A 57 -1.57 -4.79 5.46
CA VAL A 57 -1.25 -5.38 4.16
C VAL A 57 -1.00 -6.88 4.30
N THR A 58 -1.00 -7.59 3.17
CA THR A 58 -0.66 -9.01 3.13
C THR A 58 0.86 -9.22 3.20
N LYS A 59 1.30 -10.42 3.56
CA LYS A 59 2.71 -10.74 3.82
C LYS A 59 3.64 -10.56 2.62
N GLU A 60 3.12 -10.75 1.41
CA GLU A 60 3.90 -10.62 0.18
C GLU A 60 3.97 -9.18 -0.34
N THR A 61 3.26 -8.25 0.29
CA THR A 61 3.27 -6.85 -0.11
C THR A 61 4.68 -6.27 -0.02
N ILE A 62 5.09 -5.57 -1.06
CA ILE A 62 6.40 -4.94 -1.13
C ILE A 62 6.24 -3.47 -0.79
N ILE A 63 7.04 -3.01 0.15
CA ILE A 63 7.01 -1.63 0.63
C ILE A 63 8.36 -0.96 0.39
N LYS A 64 8.32 0.33 0.05
CA LYS A 64 9.55 1.11 -0.20
C LYS A 64 10.11 1.65 1.10
N THR A 65 11.38 1.33 1.32
CA THR A 65 12.14 1.81 2.47
C THR A 65 13.38 2.57 1.99
N VAL A 66 14.10 3.24 2.90
CA VAL A 66 15.37 3.89 2.56
C VAL A 66 16.46 2.89 2.15
N TYR A 67 16.27 1.63 2.47
CA TYR A 67 17.19 0.55 2.08
C TYR A 67 16.72 -0.20 0.83
N GLY A 68 15.74 0.36 0.10
CA GLY A 68 15.15 -0.23 -1.08
C GLY A 68 13.80 -0.89 -0.81
N SER A 69 13.29 -1.57 -1.80
CA SER A 69 12.01 -2.28 -1.71
C SER A 69 12.17 -3.59 -0.95
N LYS A 70 11.28 -3.84 0.01
CA LYS A 70 11.32 -5.03 0.86
C LYS A 70 9.93 -5.61 1.03
N LYS A 71 9.83 -6.93 1.13
CA LYS A 71 8.59 -7.57 1.57
C LYS A 71 8.28 -7.13 2.99
N VAL A 72 7.01 -6.81 3.26
CA VAL A 72 6.59 -6.30 4.57
C VAL A 72 6.97 -7.24 5.71
N GLU A 73 6.91 -8.55 5.50
CA GLU A 73 7.26 -9.55 6.52
C GLU A 73 8.73 -9.48 6.97
N LYS A 74 9.59 -8.81 6.20
CA LYS A 74 11.02 -8.65 6.48
C LYS A 74 11.40 -7.25 6.94
N THR A 75 10.41 -6.40 7.25
CA THR A 75 10.68 -5.04 7.71
C THR A 75 10.66 -4.97 9.23
N GLU A 76 11.82 -4.78 9.84
CA GLU A 76 11.96 -4.56 11.27
C GLU A 76 12.71 -3.25 11.51
N ASN A 77 12.05 -2.27 12.14
CA ASN A 77 12.67 -1.00 12.51
C ASN A 77 13.40 -0.32 11.34
N VAL A 78 12.77 -0.28 10.18
CA VAL A 78 13.30 0.40 9.00
C VAL A 78 12.58 1.71 8.76
N PHE A 79 13.21 2.60 7.98
CA PHE A 79 12.60 3.87 7.59
C PHE A 79 11.79 3.69 6.31
N PHE A 80 10.53 4.10 6.36
CA PHE A 80 9.61 4.04 5.22
C PHE A 80 9.48 5.40 4.54
N TYR A 81 9.31 5.40 3.24
CA TYR A 81 8.99 6.62 2.49
C TYR A 81 7.54 7.02 2.72
N MET A 82 7.32 8.32 2.90
CA MET A 82 6.00 8.89 3.12
C MET A 82 5.61 9.84 1.99
N ALA A 83 4.30 9.95 1.78
CA ALA A 83 3.73 10.82 0.74
C ALA A 83 3.91 12.32 1.04
N GLN A 84 4.00 12.70 2.31
CA GLN A 84 4.05 14.12 2.70
C GLN A 84 5.46 14.68 2.58
N PRO A 85 5.61 15.89 2.01
CA PRO A 85 6.95 16.50 1.80
C PRO A 85 7.76 16.72 3.09
N ASN A 86 7.09 16.98 4.22
CA ASN A 86 7.75 17.29 5.49
C ASN A 86 8.01 16.05 6.36
N ALA A 87 7.49 14.90 5.96
CA ALA A 87 7.65 13.65 6.69
C ALA A 87 8.05 12.55 5.72
N ARG A 88 9.25 12.72 5.13
CA ARG A 88 9.73 11.83 4.07
C ARG A 88 10.02 10.42 4.53
N MET A 89 10.34 10.27 5.81
CA MET A 89 10.74 8.98 6.37
C MET A 89 10.25 8.86 7.79
N ILE A 90 9.78 7.69 8.15
CA ILE A 90 9.42 7.34 9.51
C ILE A 90 9.98 5.96 9.83
N LYS A 91 10.57 5.81 11.01
CA LYS A 91 11.03 4.52 11.48
C LYS A 91 9.87 3.75 12.08
N ASP A 92 9.60 2.58 11.55
CA ASP A 92 8.47 1.76 11.96
C ASP A 92 8.80 0.28 11.77
N LYS A 93 7.92 -0.58 12.24
CA LYS A 93 8.00 -2.02 12.04
C LYS A 93 6.62 -2.58 11.76
N ALA A 94 6.58 -3.66 11.00
CA ALA A 94 5.35 -4.40 10.73
C ALA A 94 5.26 -5.59 11.68
N GLN A 95 4.06 -5.86 12.19
CA GLN A 95 3.78 -6.97 13.08
C GLN A 95 2.74 -7.89 12.44
N LYS A 96 2.99 -9.19 12.55
CA LYS A 96 2.08 -10.21 12.05
C LYS A 96 0.85 -10.32 12.93
N VAL A 97 -0.32 -10.34 12.31
CA VAL A 97 -1.62 -10.51 12.97
C VAL A 97 -2.37 -11.65 12.28
N LEU A 98 -2.88 -12.59 13.07
CA LEU A 98 -3.64 -13.73 12.56
C LEU A 98 -5.13 -13.50 12.81
N ASP A 99 -5.89 -13.42 11.72
CA ASP A 99 -7.34 -13.34 11.72
C ASP A 99 -7.83 -13.55 10.30
N GLU A 100 -9.13 -13.47 10.08
CA GLU A 100 -9.70 -13.53 8.75
C GLU A 100 -9.94 -12.11 8.24
N TYR A 101 -9.34 -11.79 7.08
CA TYR A 101 -9.42 -10.46 6.48
C TYR A 101 -9.78 -10.54 5.00
N ILE A 102 -10.36 -9.45 4.49
CA ILE A 102 -10.52 -9.23 3.06
C ILE A 102 -9.35 -8.37 2.58
N ALA A 103 -8.62 -8.87 1.60
CA ALA A 103 -7.54 -8.13 0.95
C ALA A 103 -7.98 -7.66 -0.43
N TYR A 104 -7.48 -6.50 -0.84
CA TYR A 104 -7.82 -5.85 -2.10
C TYR A 104 -6.58 -5.79 -2.99
N ASP A 105 -6.75 -6.20 -4.23
CA ASP A 105 -5.73 -6.13 -5.26
C ASP A 105 -6.15 -5.08 -6.30
N ILE A 106 -5.34 -4.03 -6.42
CA ILE A 106 -5.59 -2.91 -7.32
C ILE A 106 -4.87 -3.15 -8.63
N GLN A 107 -5.59 -2.98 -9.75
CA GLN A 107 -4.99 -3.00 -11.08
C GLN A 107 -5.09 -1.61 -11.69
N ALA A 108 -3.94 -1.06 -12.07
CA ALA A 108 -3.83 0.22 -12.75
C ALA A 108 -2.65 0.14 -13.72
N GLU A 109 -2.95 0.11 -15.02
CA GLU A 109 -1.93 -0.11 -16.05
C GLU A 109 -0.83 0.94 -16.00
N GLY A 110 0.43 0.47 -16.02
CA GLY A 110 1.61 1.33 -15.99
C GLY A 110 1.99 1.85 -14.61
N CYS A 111 1.16 1.61 -13.59
CA CYS A 111 1.41 2.06 -12.22
C CYS A 111 2.21 1.01 -11.45
N ASN A 112 3.42 1.36 -10.98
CA ASN A 112 4.29 0.45 -10.22
C ASN A 112 4.42 0.81 -8.74
N SER A 113 3.80 1.88 -8.29
CA SER A 113 3.78 2.24 -6.88
C SER A 113 2.54 3.06 -6.56
N ILE A 114 2.10 2.99 -5.32
CA ILE A 114 0.99 3.80 -4.79
C ILE A 114 1.30 4.20 -3.36
N PHE A 115 0.66 5.26 -2.89
CA PHE A 115 0.69 5.61 -1.47
C PHE A 115 -0.58 5.09 -0.80
N VAL A 116 -0.41 4.35 0.28
CA VAL A 116 -1.51 3.88 1.12
C VAL A 116 -1.23 4.30 2.55
N SER A 117 -2.13 5.05 3.14
CA SER A 117 -1.96 5.63 4.48
C SER A 117 -0.59 6.28 4.65
N ASN A 118 -0.14 7.01 3.63
CA ASN A 118 1.14 7.74 3.52
C ASN A 118 2.40 6.87 3.31
N TYR A 119 2.31 5.56 3.35
CA TYR A 119 3.45 4.70 3.01
C TYR A 119 3.41 4.32 1.54
N CYS A 120 4.60 4.22 0.93
CA CYS A 120 4.72 3.87 -0.48
C CYS A 120 4.83 2.36 -0.65
N LEU A 121 3.87 1.79 -1.35
CA LEU A 121 3.84 0.36 -1.67
C LEU A 121 4.16 0.16 -3.14
N GLU A 122 4.87 -0.94 -3.47
CA GLU A 122 5.02 -1.36 -4.85
C GLU A 122 3.78 -2.10 -5.32
N MET A 123 3.43 -1.88 -6.59
CA MET A 123 2.40 -2.66 -7.27
C MET A 123 3.07 -3.73 -8.12
N GLU A 124 2.51 -4.94 -8.08
CA GLU A 124 2.98 -6.00 -8.95
C GLU A 124 2.68 -5.67 -10.40
N ASP A 125 3.71 -5.85 -11.26
CA ASP A 125 3.52 -5.81 -12.70
C ASP A 125 3.00 -7.16 -13.17
N LYS A 126 1.68 -7.25 -13.35
CA LYS A 126 1.02 -8.48 -13.77
C LYS A 126 1.11 -8.73 -15.29
N ASN A 127 1.68 -7.78 -16.02
CA ASN A 127 1.91 -7.90 -17.45
C ASN A 127 3.33 -8.32 -17.80
N ALA A 128 4.18 -8.51 -16.79
CA ALA A 128 5.55 -8.96 -16.99
C ALA A 128 5.63 -10.44 -17.33
#